data_b03d05da95900e1f85e3aeeed267a079
#
_entry.id   b03d05da95900e1f85e3aeeed267a079
#
_cell.length_a   1.000
_cell.length_b   1.000
_cell.length_c   1.000
_cell.angle_alpha   90.00
_cell.angle_beta   90.00
_cell.angle_gamma   90.00
#
_symmetry.space_group_name_H-M   'P 1'
#
loop_
_entity.id
_entity.type
_entity.pdbx_description
1 polymer ?
#
loop_
_entity_poly.entity_id
_entity_poly.type
_entity_poly.pdbx_seq_one_letter_code
_entity_poly.pdbx_strand_id
1 'polypeptide(L)'
;MKRKTSLIVWGAVLLLAAYGIYDIVREVRRSYTSCYAHTYSHAIGQMMGPRFDSLAPRGEGIRIGVVDAGFGGLRDDRFTRRLRVADYLDLTDGDTTGFFRDDCDHGTRVTRNIGGFSNDTLLGLACKADYYLVKSDLEHGEPREDERRLCRALAWLAQRQVDVVNISLGYTVFDDFDGY
;
A
#
# COMPACT_ATOMS: atom_id res chain seq x y z
N MET A 1 -41.57 22.71 -42.74
CA MET A 1 -41.84 22.56 -41.31
C MET A 1 -41.34 21.23 -40.72
N LYS A 2 -41.54 20.08 -41.33
CA LYS A 2 -41.17 18.74 -40.79
C LYS A 2 -39.68 18.54 -40.42
N ARG A 3 -38.72 19.20 -41.14
CA ARG A 3 -37.25 19.03 -40.87
C ARG A 3 -36.76 19.76 -39.59
N LYS A 4 -37.34 20.90 -39.24
CA LYS A 4 -36.98 21.65 -38.02
C LYS A 4 -37.47 20.96 -36.75
N THR A 5 -38.66 20.37 -36.81
CA THR A 5 -39.24 19.61 -35.68
C THR A 5 -38.41 18.33 -35.38
N SER A 6 -37.91 17.64 -36.42
CA SER A 6 -37.05 16.47 -36.27
C SER A 6 -35.73 16.79 -35.59
N LEU A 7 -35.07 17.90 -35.95
CA LEU A 7 -33.82 18.35 -35.32
C LEU A 7 -33.97 18.69 -33.84
N ILE A 8 -35.10 19.32 -33.47
CA ILE A 8 -35.40 19.66 -32.06
C ILE A 8 -35.62 18.37 -31.24
N VAL A 9 -36.35 17.41 -31.81
CA VAL A 9 -36.61 16.13 -31.13
C VAL A 9 -35.31 15.35 -30.94
N TRP A 10 -34.46 15.25 -31.97
CA TRP A 10 -33.16 14.56 -31.81
C TRP A 10 -32.22 15.29 -30.88
N GLY A 11 -32.21 16.62 -30.85
CA GLY A 11 -31.44 17.38 -29.86
C GLY A 11 -31.89 17.14 -28.43
N ALA A 12 -33.20 17.04 -28.19
CA ALA A 12 -33.74 16.71 -26.86
C ALA A 12 -33.40 15.26 -26.42
N VAL A 13 -33.47 14.29 -27.36
CA VAL A 13 -33.08 12.90 -27.09
C VAL A 13 -31.61 12.79 -26.73
N LEU A 14 -30.73 13.49 -27.45
CA LEU A 14 -29.28 13.50 -27.15
C LEU A 14 -28.98 14.14 -25.79
N LEU A 15 -29.66 15.22 -25.44
CA LEU A 15 -29.52 15.86 -24.12
C LEU A 15 -29.97 14.95 -22.98
N LEU A 16 -31.09 14.25 -23.15
CA LEU A 16 -31.58 13.28 -22.16
C LEU A 16 -30.63 12.10 -22.02
N ALA A 17 -30.08 11.60 -23.12
CA ALA A 17 -29.09 10.54 -23.09
C ALA A 17 -27.78 10.99 -22.39
N ALA A 18 -27.30 12.18 -22.69
CA ALA A 18 -26.11 12.76 -22.05
C ALA A 18 -26.35 12.97 -20.54
N TYR A 19 -27.53 13.44 -20.15
CA TYR A 19 -27.90 13.58 -18.75
C TYR A 19 -27.97 12.24 -18.04
N GLY A 20 -28.57 11.22 -18.66
CA GLY A 20 -28.63 9.87 -18.11
C GLY A 20 -27.24 9.25 -17.92
N ILE A 21 -26.33 9.43 -18.90
CA ILE A 21 -24.95 8.98 -18.77
C ILE A 21 -24.23 9.74 -17.64
N TYR A 22 -24.41 11.05 -17.55
CA TYR A 22 -23.83 11.86 -16.49
C TYR A 22 -24.31 11.42 -15.11
N ASP A 23 -25.60 11.11 -14.98
CA ASP A 23 -26.19 10.69 -13.69
C ASP A 23 -25.69 9.30 -13.28
N ILE A 24 -25.58 8.37 -14.23
CA ILE A 24 -24.97 7.05 -14.00
C ILE A 24 -23.51 7.18 -13.57
N VAL A 25 -22.72 7.98 -14.28
CA VAL A 25 -21.30 8.20 -13.92
C VAL A 25 -21.16 8.85 -12.55
N ARG A 26 -22.04 9.80 -12.23
CA ARG A 26 -22.10 10.45 -10.91
C ARG A 26 -22.44 9.45 -9.81
N GLU A 27 -23.45 8.58 -10.03
CA GLU A 27 -23.86 7.59 -9.04
C GLU A 27 -22.80 6.51 -8.83
N VAL A 28 -22.17 6.04 -9.93
CA VAL A 28 -21.03 5.11 -9.86
C VAL A 28 -19.85 5.75 -9.09
N ARG A 29 -19.50 6.99 -9.37
CA ARG A 29 -18.47 7.71 -8.61
C ARG A 29 -18.86 7.86 -7.14
N ARG A 30 -20.08 8.21 -6.84
CA ARG A 30 -20.58 8.37 -5.47
C ARG A 30 -20.59 7.05 -4.70
N SER A 31 -21.03 5.97 -5.34
CA SER A 31 -21.00 4.61 -4.78
C SER A 31 -19.56 4.14 -4.53
N TYR A 32 -18.66 4.40 -5.48
CA TYR A 32 -17.24 4.06 -5.36
C TYR A 32 -16.57 4.85 -4.23
N THR A 33 -16.77 6.15 -4.17
CA THR A 33 -16.24 7.03 -3.11
C THR A 33 -16.84 6.68 -1.74
N SER A 34 -18.12 6.34 -1.69
CA SER A 34 -18.80 5.94 -0.45
C SER A 34 -18.29 4.59 0.07
N CYS A 35 -18.06 3.62 -0.81
CA CYS A 35 -17.55 2.30 -0.40
C CYS A 35 -16.14 2.40 0.21
N TYR A 36 -15.24 3.16 -0.42
CA TYR A 36 -13.88 3.34 0.09
C TYR A 36 -13.81 4.27 1.29
N ALA A 37 -14.58 5.35 1.31
CA ALA A 37 -14.69 6.23 2.47
C ALA A 37 -15.26 5.49 3.68
N HIS A 38 -16.19 4.56 3.48
CA HIS A 38 -16.78 3.78 4.55
C HIS A 38 -15.79 2.76 5.14
N THR A 39 -15.03 2.06 4.30
CA THR A 39 -14.02 1.09 4.76
C THR A 39 -12.88 1.81 5.49
N TYR A 40 -12.41 2.92 4.95
CA TYR A 40 -11.37 3.74 5.56
C TYR A 40 -11.84 4.40 6.86
N SER A 41 -13.02 5.01 6.87
CA SER A 41 -13.57 5.63 8.07
C SER A 41 -13.88 4.63 9.19
N HIS A 42 -14.23 3.39 8.84
CA HIS A 42 -14.44 2.34 9.82
C HIS A 42 -13.13 1.93 10.52
N ALA A 43 -12.08 1.63 9.75
CA ALA A 43 -10.78 1.26 10.31
C ALA A 43 -10.16 2.38 11.16
N ILE A 44 -10.25 3.63 10.70
CA ILE A 44 -9.74 4.79 11.43
C ILE A 44 -10.65 5.15 12.62
N GLY A 45 -11.97 5.09 12.43
CA GLY A 45 -12.94 5.36 13.49
C GLY A 45 -12.80 4.44 14.68
N GLN A 46 -12.36 3.19 14.47
CA GLN A 46 -12.05 2.26 15.55
C GLN A 46 -10.83 2.69 16.37
N MET A 47 -9.86 3.36 15.75
CA MET A 47 -8.59 3.69 16.39
C MET A 47 -8.54 5.10 16.97
N MET A 48 -9.08 6.09 16.29
CA MET A 48 -8.79 7.49 16.59
C MET A 48 -10.00 8.43 16.65
N GLY A 49 -11.17 8.00 16.21
CA GLY A 49 -12.37 8.81 16.19
C GLY A 49 -12.32 10.03 15.24
N PRO A 50 -13.32 10.94 15.30
CA PRO A 50 -13.49 12.04 14.34
C PRO A 50 -12.34 13.08 14.32
N ARG A 51 -11.54 13.15 15.35
CA ARG A 51 -10.39 14.09 15.41
C ARG A 51 -9.29 13.76 14.45
N PHE A 52 -9.15 12.49 14.04
CA PHE A 52 -8.10 12.08 13.11
C PHE A 52 -8.30 12.70 11.72
N ASP A 53 -9.56 12.77 11.26
CA ASP A 53 -9.86 13.35 9.95
C ASP A 53 -9.51 14.85 9.87
N SER A 54 -9.61 15.58 10.97
CA SER A 54 -9.30 17.01 11.02
C SER A 54 -7.79 17.30 10.97
N LEU A 55 -6.97 16.40 11.48
CA LEU A 55 -5.51 16.52 11.46
C LEU A 55 -4.88 15.97 10.17
N ALA A 56 -5.58 15.04 9.53
CA ALA A 56 -5.17 14.38 8.28
C ALA A 56 -3.67 14.00 8.19
N PRO A 57 -3.02 13.47 9.26
CA PRO A 57 -1.61 13.10 9.19
C PRO A 57 -1.42 11.98 8.18
N ARG A 58 -0.36 12.03 7.40
CA ARG A 58 -0.02 11.04 6.36
C ARG A 58 1.37 10.44 6.53
N GLY A 59 1.99 10.65 7.68
CA GLY A 59 3.35 10.18 7.99
C GLY A 59 4.44 11.12 7.52
N GLU A 60 4.14 12.41 7.33
CA GLU A 60 5.14 13.41 6.99
C GLU A 60 6.25 13.47 8.05
N GLY A 61 7.51 13.30 7.59
CA GLY A 61 8.69 13.32 8.46
C GLY A 61 8.91 12.04 9.27
N ILE A 62 8.06 11.02 9.13
CA ILE A 62 8.20 9.72 9.80
C ILE A 62 8.94 8.75 8.89
N ARG A 63 9.90 8.02 9.46
CA ARG A 63 10.65 6.94 8.81
C ARG A 63 10.09 5.60 9.24
N ILE A 64 9.64 4.80 8.28
CA ILE A 64 9.02 3.50 8.52
C ILE A 64 9.90 2.40 7.94
N GLY A 65 10.36 1.50 8.79
CA GLY A 65 11.01 0.26 8.39
C GLY A 65 9.97 -0.83 8.13
N VAL A 66 10.15 -1.59 7.05
CA VAL A 66 9.38 -2.81 6.80
C VAL A 66 10.37 -3.95 6.60
N VAL A 67 10.30 -4.95 7.49
CA VAL A 67 11.11 -6.16 7.43
C VAL A 67 10.20 -7.30 7.01
N ASP A 68 10.55 -7.96 5.89
CA ASP A 68 9.65 -8.92 5.24
C ASP A 68 10.42 -9.90 4.34
N ALA A 69 9.72 -10.88 3.77
CA ALA A 69 10.28 -11.93 2.92
C ALA A 69 10.56 -11.45 1.48
N GLY A 70 9.84 -10.45 0.97
CA GLY A 70 10.06 -9.96 -0.40
C GLY A 70 9.21 -8.76 -0.77
N PHE A 71 9.68 -7.99 -1.74
CA PHE A 71 9.07 -6.74 -2.20
C PHE A 71 8.82 -6.71 -3.71
N GLY A 72 8.57 -7.88 -4.30
CA GLY A 72 8.25 -8.01 -5.72
C GLY A 72 7.09 -7.12 -6.15
N GLY A 73 7.22 -6.47 -7.30
CA GLY A 73 6.18 -5.64 -7.88
C GLY A 73 5.92 -4.29 -7.18
N LEU A 74 6.64 -3.94 -6.10
CA LEU A 74 6.39 -2.71 -5.33
C LEU A 74 6.48 -1.44 -6.21
N ARG A 75 7.36 -1.43 -7.19
CA ARG A 75 7.53 -0.31 -8.13
C ARG A 75 6.48 -0.27 -9.24
N ASP A 76 5.77 -1.38 -9.47
CA ASP A 76 4.79 -1.53 -10.53
C ASP A 76 3.35 -1.42 -10.03
N ASP A 77 3.11 -1.79 -8.76
CA ASP A 77 1.79 -1.73 -8.13
C ASP A 77 1.30 -0.28 -8.05
N ARG A 78 0.06 -0.04 -8.49
CA ARG A 78 -0.53 1.30 -8.60
C ARG A 78 -0.62 2.03 -7.26
N PHE A 79 -0.63 1.32 -6.13
CA PHE A 79 -0.77 1.90 -4.80
C PHE A 79 0.56 2.13 -4.09
N THR A 80 1.62 1.40 -4.46
CA THR A 80 2.93 1.49 -3.80
C THR A 80 3.98 2.20 -4.63
N ARG A 81 3.87 2.23 -5.96
CA ARG A 81 4.89 2.80 -6.86
C ARG A 81 5.25 4.27 -6.61
N ARG A 82 4.38 5.01 -5.91
CA ARG A 82 4.58 6.43 -5.56
C ARG A 82 5.06 6.63 -4.13
N LEU A 83 5.18 5.56 -3.36
CA LEU A 83 5.72 5.66 -2.00
C LEU A 83 7.20 6.05 -2.06
N ARG A 84 7.62 6.83 -1.09
CA ARG A 84 9.00 7.29 -0.98
C ARG A 84 9.85 6.22 -0.29
N VAL A 85 10.43 5.31 -1.08
CA VAL A 85 11.42 4.35 -0.58
C VAL A 85 12.76 5.06 -0.53
N ALA A 86 13.22 5.34 0.70
CA ALA A 86 14.45 6.08 0.96
C ALA A 86 15.68 5.18 0.83
N ASP A 87 15.58 3.93 1.30
CA ASP A 87 16.66 2.95 1.19
C ASP A 87 16.11 1.53 1.31
N TYR A 88 16.87 0.54 0.87
CA TYR A 88 16.50 -0.88 0.99
C TYR A 88 17.74 -1.77 1.08
N LEU A 89 17.55 -2.95 1.70
CA LEU A 89 18.63 -3.91 1.96
C LEU A 89 18.11 -5.33 1.77
N ASP A 90 18.84 -6.15 1.03
CA ASP A 90 18.67 -7.60 0.96
C ASP A 90 19.68 -8.29 1.86
N LEU A 91 19.20 -9.07 2.82
CA LEU A 91 20.01 -9.88 3.73
C LEU A 91 20.00 -11.37 3.39
N THR A 92 19.25 -11.77 2.37
CA THR A 92 19.11 -13.16 1.95
C THR A 92 20.26 -13.59 1.05
N ASP A 93 20.46 -12.91 -0.06
CA ASP A 93 21.54 -13.18 -1.02
C ASP A 93 22.50 -11.99 -1.22
N GLY A 94 22.13 -10.81 -0.71
CA GLY A 94 22.91 -9.58 -0.82
C GLY A 94 22.81 -8.90 -2.19
N ASP A 95 22.03 -9.47 -3.13
CA ASP A 95 21.81 -8.88 -4.45
C ASP A 95 20.57 -7.97 -4.46
N THR A 96 20.80 -6.69 -4.53
CA THR A 96 19.72 -5.69 -4.60
C THR A 96 19.19 -5.45 -6.01
N THR A 97 19.80 -6.03 -7.05
CA THR A 97 19.37 -5.81 -8.46
C THR A 97 18.00 -6.39 -8.74
N GLY A 98 17.64 -7.49 -8.07
CA GLY A 98 16.35 -8.18 -8.15
C GLY A 98 15.32 -7.73 -7.11
N PHE A 99 15.64 -6.89 -6.15
CA PHE A 99 14.85 -6.59 -4.95
C PHE A 99 13.36 -6.32 -5.21
N PHE A 100 13.02 -5.57 -6.25
CA PHE A 100 11.65 -5.24 -6.64
C PHE A 100 11.07 -6.15 -7.74
N ARG A 101 11.83 -7.15 -8.19
CA ARG A 101 11.43 -8.12 -9.21
C ARG A 101 11.34 -9.53 -8.65
N ASP A 102 11.40 -9.66 -7.34
CA ASP A 102 11.21 -10.91 -6.62
C ASP A 102 9.83 -11.52 -6.91
N ASP A 103 9.72 -12.82 -6.90
CA ASP A 103 8.44 -13.53 -7.02
C ASP A 103 7.61 -13.38 -5.73
N CYS A 104 8.26 -13.16 -4.57
CA CYS A 104 7.60 -12.86 -3.30
C CYS A 104 7.14 -11.39 -3.25
N ASP A 105 5.83 -11.18 -3.15
CA ASP A 105 5.21 -9.86 -3.07
C ASP A 105 4.63 -9.55 -1.67
N HIS A 106 4.91 -10.38 -0.66
CA HIS A 106 4.30 -10.25 0.66
C HIS A 106 4.60 -8.88 1.29
N GLY A 107 5.85 -8.44 1.33
CA GLY A 107 6.23 -7.11 1.83
C GLY A 107 5.66 -5.96 1.02
N THR A 108 5.40 -6.15 -0.28
CA THR A 108 4.67 -5.19 -1.11
C THR A 108 3.22 -5.04 -0.62
N ARG A 109 2.53 -6.14 -0.32
CA ARG A 109 1.17 -6.12 0.23
C ARG A 109 1.12 -5.48 1.61
N VAL A 110 2.09 -5.78 2.47
CA VAL A 110 2.24 -5.15 3.78
C VAL A 110 2.46 -3.63 3.63
N THR A 111 3.42 -3.23 2.82
CA THR A 111 3.73 -1.80 2.56
C THR A 111 2.51 -1.07 1.98
N ARG A 112 1.73 -1.73 1.12
CA ARG A 112 0.47 -1.19 0.59
C ARG A 112 -0.56 -0.92 1.68
N ASN A 113 -0.69 -1.80 2.66
CA ASN A 113 -1.60 -1.60 3.79
C ASN A 113 -1.14 -0.47 4.73
N ILE A 114 0.17 -0.24 4.85
CA ILE A 114 0.72 0.84 5.69
C ILE A 114 0.55 2.20 5.03
N GLY A 115 0.87 2.32 3.73
CA GLY A 115 0.92 3.62 3.08
C GLY A 115 0.39 3.67 1.66
N GLY A 116 -0.21 2.59 1.18
CA GLY A 116 -0.67 2.52 -0.20
C GLY A 116 -1.70 3.58 -0.56
N PHE A 117 -1.51 4.23 -1.69
CA PHE A 117 -2.43 5.25 -2.21
C PHE A 117 -2.42 5.31 -3.75
N SER A 118 -3.51 5.75 -4.29
CA SER A 118 -3.68 6.09 -5.71
C SER A 118 -4.40 7.44 -5.79
N ASN A 119 -4.63 7.97 -7.00
CA ASN A 119 -5.15 9.34 -7.20
C ASN A 119 -6.36 9.70 -6.33
N ASP A 120 -7.27 8.75 -6.12
CA ASP A 120 -8.56 8.91 -5.44
C ASP A 120 -8.81 7.88 -4.32
N THR A 121 -7.82 6.99 -4.08
CA THR A 121 -7.97 5.88 -3.15
C THR A 121 -6.79 5.86 -2.17
N LEU A 122 -7.09 5.85 -0.88
CA LEU A 122 -6.13 5.73 0.20
C LEU A 122 -6.36 4.38 0.90
N LEU A 123 -5.38 3.49 0.83
CA LEU A 123 -5.42 2.17 1.48
C LEU A 123 -4.71 2.20 2.83
N GLY A 124 -3.59 2.91 2.91
CA GLY A 124 -2.81 3.08 4.12
C GLY A 124 -2.67 4.55 4.52
N LEU A 125 -2.45 4.80 5.80
CA LEU A 125 -2.41 6.16 6.35
C LEU A 125 -1.08 6.86 6.10
N ALA A 126 0.03 6.12 6.03
CA ALA A 126 1.38 6.66 6.02
C ALA A 126 1.92 6.89 4.59
N CYS A 127 1.09 7.41 3.68
CA CYS A 127 1.44 7.56 2.27
C CYS A 127 2.52 8.63 1.98
N LYS A 128 2.89 9.46 2.98
CA LYS A 128 3.93 10.47 2.89
C LYS A 128 5.13 10.21 3.79
N ALA A 129 5.19 9.04 4.42
CA ALA A 129 6.35 8.60 5.18
C ALA A 129 7.53 8.21 4.27
N ASP A 130 8.72 8.13 4.86
CA ASP A 130 9.92 7.56 4.24
C ASP A 130 10.00 6.08 4.58
N TYR A 131 10.07 5.24 3.56
CA TYR A 131 10.13 3.79 3.71
C TYR A 131 11.55 3.26 3.60
N TYR A 132 11.94 2.41 4.53
CA TYR A 132 13.17 1.64 4.58
C TYR A 132 12.81 0.17 4.55
N LEU A 133 13.17 -0.53 3.47
CA LEU A 133 12.71 -1.89 3.22
C LEU A 133 13.85 -2.88 3.44
N VAL A 134 13.60 -3.95 4.18
CA VAL A 134 14.60 -4.99 4.42
C VAL A 134 13.99 -6.35 4.10
N LYS A 135 14.61 -7.05 3.15
CA LYS A 135 14.35 -8.46 2.90
C LYS A 135 15.28 -9.27 3.82
N SER A 136 14.69 -9.97 4.77
CA SER A 136 15.44 -10.73 5.79
C SER A 136 15.05 -12.19 5.89
N ASP A 137 14.04 -12.62 5.13
CA ASP A 137 13.48 -13.95 5.17
C ASP A 137 13.35 -14.52 3.76
N LEU A 138 13.29 -15.83 3.66
CA LEU A 138 12.94 -16.56 2.46
C LEU A 138 11.50 -17.05 2.59
N GLU A 139 10.74 -17.00 1.50
CA GLU A 139 9.33 -17.42 1.51
C GLU A 139 9.12 -18.88 1.96
N HIS A 140 10.17 -19.69 1.84
CA HIS A 140 10.13 -21.12 2.13
C HIS A 140 11.26 -21.51 3.08
N GLY A 141 10.89 -22.16 4.17
CA GLY A 141 11.78 -22.60 5.23
C GLY A 141 11.98 -21.57 6.33
N GLU A 142 12.32 -22.05 7.52
CA GLU A 142 12.57 -21.23 8.72
C GLU A 142 13.95 -21.61 9.32
N PRO A 143 15.07 -21.26 8.66
CA PRO A 143 16.39 -21.51 9.22
C PRO A 143 16.69 -20.54 10.38
N ARG A 144 17.50 -20.94 11.36
CA ARG A 144 17.96 -20.05 12.45
C ARG A 144 18.69 -18.78 11.96
N GLU A 145 19.21 -18.81 10.76
CA GLU A 145 19.84 -17.64 10.16
C GLU A 145 18.86 -16.47 10.02
N ASP A 146 17.55 -16.73 9.95
CA ASP A 146 16.54 -15.67 9.86
C ASP A 146 16.49 -14.81 11.12
N GLU A 147 16.71 -15.37 12.31
CA GLU A 147 16.87 -14.57 13.54
C GLU A 147 18.09 -13.62 13.45
N ARG A 148 19.22 -14.12 12.91
CA ARG A 148 20.42 -13.30 12.73
C ARG A 148 20.19 -12.22 11.68
N ARG A 149 19.49 -12.54 10.59
CA ARG A 149 19.08 -11.56 9.57
C ARG A 149 18.17 -10.50 10.17
N LEU A 150 17.19 -10.90 10.99
CA LEU A 150 16.32 -9.96 11.70
C LEU A 150 17.12 -9.02 12.61
N CYS A 151 18.07 -9.53 13.40
CA CYS A 151 18.95 -8.70 14.23
C CYS A 151 19.75 -7.70 13.37
N ARG A 152 20.27 -8.13 12.22
CA ARG A 152 21.01 -7.25 11.28
C ARG A 152 20.08 -6.21 10.65
N ALA A 153 18.84 -6.61 10.30
CA ALA A 153 17.82 -5.70 9.79
C ALA A 153 17.53 -4.58 10.78
N LEU A 154 17.28 -4.92 12.05
CA LEU A 154 17.00 -3.95 13.10
C LEU A 154 18.20 -3.00 13.36
N ALA A 155 19.42 -3.53 13.37
CA ALA A 155 20.63 -2.73 13.50
C ALA A 155 20.79 -1.73 12.33
N TRP A 156 20.51 -2.17 11.09
CA TRP A 156 20.55 -1.34 9.90
C TRP A 156 19.49 -0.23 9.91
N LEU A 157 18.27 -0.56 10.33
CA LEU A 157 17.17 0.40 10.48
C LEU A 157 17.47 1.44 11.59
N ALA A 158 18.05 1.00 12.72
CA ALA A 158 18.44 1.89 13.81
C ALA A 158 19.51 2.91 13.37
N GLN A 159 20.52 2.50 12.57
CA GLN A 159 21.52 3.40 12.00
C GLN A 159 20.89 4.49 11.10
N ARG A 160 19.74 4.20 10.49
CA ARG A 160 18.98 5.12 9.65
C ARG A 160 17.97 5.96 10.41
N GLN A 161 17.97 5.80 11.73
CA GLN A 161 17.07 6.53 12.63
C GLN A 161 15.59 6.32 12.24
N VAL A 162 15.22 5.07 11.93
CA VAL A 162 13.84 4.71 11.63
C VAL A 162 13.00 4.85 12.91
N ASP A 163 11.84 5.49 12.80
CA ASP A 163 10.97 5.81 13.93
C ASP A 163 10.05 4.63 14.31
N VAL A 164 9.57 3.89 13.31
CA VAL A 164 8.64 2.76 13.48
C VAL A 164 9.05 1.61 12.59
N VAL A 165 9.05 0.40 13.12
CA VAL A 165 9.36 -0.81 12.34
C VAL A 165 8.16 -1.74 12.34
N ASN A 166 7.74 -2.17 11.15
CA ASN A 166 6.82 -3.28 10.96
C ASN A 166 7.63 -4.53 10.64
N ILE A 167 7.39 -5.59 11.41
CA ILE A 167 7.96 -6.91 11.20
C ILE A 167 6.80 -7.86 10.98
N SER A 168 6.65 -8.36 9.75
CA SER A 168 5.57 -9.28 9.36
C SER A 168 6.09 -10.72 9.26
N LEU A 169 6.92 -11.09 10.22
CA LEU A 169 7.57 -12.39 10.33
C LEU A 169 7.25 -12.99 11.69
N GLY A 170 7.20 -14.32 11.77
CA GLY A 170 7.02 -15.03 13.03
C GLY A 170 7.64 -16.41 12.95
N TYR A 171 8.45 -16.73 13.94
CA TYR A 171 9.15 -18.01 14.04
C TYR A 171 8.59 -18.81 15.21
N THR A 172 8.26 -20.08 15.00
CA THR A 172 7.79 -20.99 16.06
C THR A 172 8.62 -22.24 16.16
N VAL A 173 9.04 -22.79 15.03
CA VAL A 173 9.89 -23.98 14.93
C VAL A 173 10.86 -23.74 13.78
N PHE A 174 12.15 -23.92 14.01
CA PHE A 174 13.18 -23.81 12.97
C PHE A 174 13.41 -25.15 12.28
N ASP A 175 13.64 -25.12 10.96
CA ASP A 175 13.87 -26.33 10.15
C ASP A 175 15.17 -27.03 10.51
N ASP A 176 16.18 -26.29 10.98
CA ASP A 176 17.51 -26.76 11.39
C ASP A 176 17.67 -26.90 12.90
N PHE A 177 16.57 -27.23 13.58
CA PHE A 177 16.55 -27.35 15.04
C PHE A 177 17.10 -28.69 15.54
N ASP A 178 18.35 -28.70 15.98
CA ASP A 178 18.99 -29.78 16.73
C ASP A 178 19.04 -29.52 18.25
N GLY A 179 17.97 -28.94 18.78
CA GLY A 179 17.80 -28.65 20.22
C GLY A 179 18.41 -27.31 20.67
N TYR A 180 17.70 -26.69 21.61
CA TYR A 180 18.25 -25.66 22.48
C TYR A 180 18.97 -26.33 23.64
#